data_61a1c207e82d924ae6e4ec52531a8432
#
_entry.id   61a1c207e82d924ae6e4ec52531a8432
#
_cell.length_a   1.000
_cell.length_b   1.000
_cell.length_c   1.000
_cell.angle_alpha   90.00
_cell.angle_beta   90.00
_cell.angle_gamma   90.00
#
_symmetry.space_group_name_H-M   'P 1'
#
loop_
_entity.id
_entity.type
_entity.pdbx_description
1 polymer ?
#
loop_
_entity_poly.entity_id
_entity_poly.type
_entity_poly.pdbx_seq_one_letter_code
_entity_poly.pdbx_strand_id
1 'polypeptide(L)'
;MHYQPKQDLLNDRIILVTGASDGIGREAAMTYARYGATVILLGRNEEKLRQVASHINEETGRQPQWFILDLLTCTSEDCQQLAQRIVVNYPRLDGVLHNAGLL
;
A
#
# COMPACT_ATOMS: atom_id res chain seq x y z
N MET A 1 -16.72 1.92 -28.87
CA MET A 1 -15.31 1.72 -28.52
C MET A 1 -15.16 1.78 -27.02
N HIS A 2 -14.48 0.81 -26.45
CA HIS A 2 -14.23 0.78 -25.04
C HIS A 2 -12.87 1.41 -24.74
N TYR A 3 -12.87 2.38 -23.84
CA TYR A 3 -11.64 2.87 -23.32
C TYR A 3 -11.22 1.96 -22.16
N GLN A 4 -10.05 1.37 -22.26
CA GLN A 4 -9.47 0.61 -21.17
C GLN A 4 -8.15 1.25 -20.78
N PRO A 5 -8.00 1.64 -19.51
CA PRO A 5 -6.71 2.13 -19.03
C PRO A 5 -5.66 1.05 -19.24
N LYS A 6 -4.45 1.46 -19.53
CA LYS A 6 -3.35 0.51 -19.67
C LYS A 6 -3.11 -0.20 -18.34
N GLN A 7 -2.99 -1.51 -18.39
CA GLN A 7 -2.75 -2.29 -17.18
C GLN A 7 -1.40 -2.01 -16.55
N ASP A 8 -0.49 -1.42 -17.30
CA ASP A 8 0.84 -1.10 -16.84
C ASP A 8 1.05 0.41 -16.61
N LEU A 9 -0.04 1.15 -16.45
CA LEU A 9 0.02 2.60 -16.29
C LEU A 9 0.93 3.03 -15.15
N LEU A 10 0.98 2.25 -14.07
CA LEU A 10 1.77 2.56 -12.88
C LEU A 10 2.99 1.65 -12.73
N ASN A 11 3.44 1.02 -13.81
CA ASN A 11 4.65 0.22 -13.75
C ASN A 11 5.81 1.04 -13.21
N ASP A 12 6.63 0.41 -12.39
CA ASP A 12 7.80 1.02 -11.76
C ASP A 12 7.47 2.12 -10.75
N ARG A 13 6.19 2.31 -10.43
CA ARG A 13 5.79 3.22 -9.37
C ARG A 13 5.69 2.46 -8.05
N ILE A 14 6.18 3.08 -6.99
CA ILE A 14 6.12 2.52 -5.65
C ILE A 14 5.22 3.42 -4.81
N ILE A 15 4.11 2.89 -4.34
CA ILE A 15 3.07 3.66 -3.68
C ILE A 15 2.80 3.08 -2.30
N LEU A 16 2.91 3.92 -1.27
CA LEU A 16 2.56 3.56 0.09
C LEU A 16 1.10 3.93 0.34
N VAL A 17 0.31 2.99 0.82
CA VAL A 17 -1.10 3.22 1.15
C VAL A 17 -1.28 3.02 2.63
N THR A 18 -1.65 4.09 3.34
CA THR A 18 -1.97 4.02 4.76
C THR A 18 -3.45 3.71 4.94
N GLY A 19 -3.81 3.07 6.04
CA GLY A 19 -5.18 2.64 6.24
C GLY A 19 -5.62 1.62 5.19
N ALA A 20 -4.70 0.76 4.77
CA ALA A 20 -4.91 -0.13 3.64
C ALA A 20 -5.77 -1.36 3.96
N SER A 21 -6.10 -1.57 5.22
CA SER A 21 -6.84 -2.77 5.63
C SER A 21 -8.34 -2.70 5.34
N ASP A 22 -8.89 -1.51 5.18
CA ASP A 22 -10.34 -1.31 5.01
C ASP A 22 -10.66 -0.18 4.06
N GLY A 23 -11.88 -0.23 3.55
CA GLY A 23 -12.54 0.89 2.86
C GLY A 23 -11.77 1.45 1.68
N ILE A 24 -11.65 2.76 1.65
CA ILE A 24 -11.02 3.48 0.53
C ILE A 24 -9.56 3.08 0.37
N GLY A 25 -8.84 2.91 1.46
CA GLY A 25 -7.43 2.51 1.40
C GLY A 25 -7.23 1.14 0.76
N ARG A 26 -8.07 0.18 1.14
CA ARG A 26 -8.06 -1.16 0.54
C ARG A 26 -8.33 -1.09 -0.96
N GLU A 27 -9.41 -0.40 -1.35
CA GLU A 27 -9.77 -0.30 -2.77
C GLU A 27 -8.68 0.41 -3.57
N ALA A 28 -8.09 1.46 -3.02
CA ALA A 28 -7.02 2.17 -3.69
C ALA A 28 -5.79 1.28 -3.88
N ALA A 29 -5.42 0.52 -2.86
CA ALA A 29 -4.28 -0.40 -2.94
C ALA A 29 -4.48 -1.43 -4.04
N MET A 30 -5.67 -2.00 -4.11
CA MET A 30 -5.99 -2.99 -5.15
C MET A 30 -5.97 -2.36 -6.53
N THR A 31 -6.52 -1.17 -6.67
CA THR A 31 -6.55 -0.46 -7.95
C THR A 31 -5.14 -0.13 -8.44
N TYR A 32 -4.30 0.42 -7.57
CA TYR A 32 -2.92 0.75 -7.95
C TYR A 32 -2.15 -0.49 -8.37
N ALA A 33 -2.35 -1.59 -7.66
CA ALA A 33 -1.68 -2.84 -7.98
C ALA A 33 -2.12 -3.38 -9.36
N ARG A 34 -3.41 -3.25 -9.67
CA ARG A 34 -3.92 -3.66 -10.99
C ARG A 34 -3.28 -2.90 -12.12
N TYR A 35 -2.92 -1.64 -11.89
CA TYR A 35 -2.25 -0.82 -12.90
C TYR A 35 -0.73 -0.94 -12.89
N GLY A 36 -0.20 -1.88 -12.14
CA GLY A 36 1.21 -2.21 -12.20
C GLY A 36 2.07 -1.65 -11.08
N ALA A 37 1.51 -0.88 -10.16
CA ALA A 37 2.28 -0.32 -9.05
C ALA A 37 2.78 -1.40 -8.09
N THR A 38 3.94 -1.15 -7.52
CA THR A 38 4.38 -1.86 -6.33
C THR A 38 3.75 -1.15 -5.14
N VAL A 39 2.87 -1.85 -4.44
CA VAL A 39 2.11 -1.25 -3.34
C VAL A 39 2.68 -1.71 -2.02
N ILE A 40 2.85 -0.77 -1.10
CA ILE A 40 3.24 -1.04 0.28
C ILE A 40 2.02 -0.75 1.15
N LEU A 41 1.57 -1.73 1.92
CA LEU A 41 0.37 -1.60 2.74
C LEU A 41 0.74 -1.22 4.17
N LEU A 42 0.06 -0.25 4.73
CA LEU A 42 0.25 0.17 6.12
C LEU A 42 -1.10 0.22 6.81
N GLY A 43 -1.21 -0.38 7.97
CA GLY A 43 -2.43 -0.36 8.75
C GLY A 43 -2.23 -0.96 10.13
N ARG A 44 -3.31 -1.02 10.90
CA ARG A 44 -3.29 -1.50 12.28
C ARG A 44 -3.55 -2.99 12.42
N ASN A 45 -4.26 -3.56 11.48
CA ASN A 45 -4.76 -4.93 11.59
C ASN A 45 -4.02 -5.84 10.63
N GLU A 46 -3.12 -6.65 11.17
CA GLU A 46 -2.29 -7.53 10.37
C GLU A 46 -3.10 -8.51 9.55
N GLU A 47 -4.12 -9.11 10.15
CA GLU A 47 -4.93 -10.10 9.45
C GLU A 47 -5.61 -9.51 8.22
N LYS A 48 -6.17 -8.33 8.36
CA LYS A 48 -6.81 -7.64 7.23
C LYS A 48 -5.79 -7.23 6.17
N LEU A 49 -4.61 -6.76 6.59
CA LEU A 49 -3.54 -6.43 5.64
C LEU A 49 -3.10 -7.66 4.87
N ARG A 50 -2.98 -8.78 5.56
CA ARG A 50 -2.63 -10.05 4.92
C ARG A 50 -3.66 -10.44 3.87
N GLN A 51 -4.95 -10.28 4.18
CA GLN A 51 -6.02 -10.58 3.23
C GLN A 51 -5.95 -9.69 2.00
N VAL A 52 -5.70 -8.39 2.18
CA VAL A 52 -5.54 -7.48 1.05
C VAL A 52 -4.34 -7.88 0.21
N ALA A 53 -3.22 -8.19 0.84
CA ALA A 53 -2.02 -8.64 0.14
C ALA A 53 -2.28 -9.93 -0.66
N SER A 54 -3.02 -10.86 -0.09
CA SER A 54 -3.38 -12.09 -0.78
C SER A 54 -4.24 -11.83 -2.01
N HIS A 55 -5.22 -10.96 -1.89
CA HIS A 55 -6.07 -10.59 -3.03
C HIS A 55 -5.25 -9.95 -4.15
N ILE A 56 -4.32 -9.07 -3.79
CA ILE A 56 -3.44 -8.45 -4.78
C ILE A 56 -2.57 -9.50 -5.45
N ASN A 57 -2.03 -10.43 -4.68
CA ASN A 57 -1.21 -11.50 -5.24
C ASN A 57 -2.02 -12.38 -6.19
N GLU A 58 -3.25 -12.71 -5.83
CA GLU A 58 -4.12 -13.51 -6.70
C GLU A 58 -4.40 -12.81 -8.03
N GLU A 59 -4.62 -11.51 -8.00
CA GLU A 59 -4.96 -10.76 -9.21
C GLU A 59 -3.76 -10.40 -10.05
N THR A 60 -2.61 -10.11 -9.44
CA THR A 60 -1.45 -9.54 -10.14
C THR A 60 -0.25 -10.46 -10.21
N GLY A 61 -0.24 -11.50 -9.40
CA GLY A 61 0.93 -12.38 -9.24
C GLY A 61 2.05 -11.78 -8.40
N ARG A 62 1.84 -10.61 -7.82
CA ARG A 62 2.84 -9.93 -6.99
C ARG A 62 2.34 -9.81 -5.57
N GLN A 63 3.23 -10.11 -4.62
CA GLN A 63 2.92 -10.09 -3.20
C GLN A 63 3.36 -8.75 -2.60
N PRO A 64 2.43 -7.88 -2.18
CA PRO A 64 2.82 -6.62 -1.54
C PRO A 64 3.41 -6.87 -0.15
N GLN A 65 4.28 -5.98 0.28
CA GLN A 65 4.71 -5.95 1.67
C GLN A 65 3.71 -5.15 2.48
N TRP A 66 3.59 -5.50 3.76
CA TRP A 66 2.79 -4.72 4.68
C TRP A 66 3.58 -4.44 5.95
N PHE A 67 3.23 -3.32 6.58
CA PHE A 67 3.79 -2.95 7.87
C PHE A 67 2.64 -2.60 8.81
N ILE A 68 2.81 -2.97 10.06
CA ILE A 68 1.78 -2.73 11.07
C ILE A 68 2.17 -1.48 11.84
N LEU A 69 1.32 -0.47 11.76
CA LEU A 69 1.53 0.77 12.50
C LEU A 69 0.19 1.49 12.65
N ASP A 70 -0.09 1.94 13.87
CA ASP A 70 -1.24 2.79 14.13
C ASP A 70 -0.75 4.24 14.13
N LEU A 71 -1.07 4.96 13.05
CA LEU A 71 -0.63 6.34 12.89
C LEU A 71 -1.24 7.30 13.92
N LEU A 72 -2.34 6.89 14.57
CA LEU A 72 -2.96 7.72 15.61
C LEU A 72 -2.21 7.64 16.94
N THR A 73 -1.49 6.57 17.19
CA THR A 73 -0.82 6.34 18.47
C THR A 73 0.68 6.15 18.37
N CYS A 74 1.23 6.07 17.17
CA CYS A 74 2.65 5.82 17.00
C CYS A 74 3.49 7.00 17.48
N THR A 75 4.68 6.70 17.98
CA THR A 75 5.64 7.71 18.38
C THR A 75 6.46 8.15 17.19
N SER A 76 7.19 9.26 17.35
CA SER A 76 8.15 9.71 16.33
C SER A 76 9.19 8.63 16.03
N GLU A 77 9.62 7.92 17.06
CA GLU A 77 10.59 6.84 16.90
C GLU A 77 10.02 5.71 16.06
N ASP A 78 8.77 5.31 16.32
CA ASP A 78 8.10 4.28 15.52
C ASP A 78 8.05 4.66 14.05
N CYS A 79 7.69 5.92 13.78
CA CYS A 79 7.62 6.41 12.40
C CYS A 79 8.98 6.44 11.73
N GLN A 80 10.03 6.82 12.46
CA GLN A 80 11.38 6.84 11.92
C GLN A 80 11.88 5.42 11.61
N GLN A 81 11.60 4.47 12.48
CA GLN A 81 11.99 3.08 12.24
C GLN A 81 11.29 2.52 11.01
N LEU A 82 10.01 2.81 10.85
CA LEU A 82 9.28 2.38 9.67
C LEU A 82 9.86 3.02 8.41
N ALA A 83 10.14 4.31 8.44
CA ALA A 83 10.71 5.01 7.30
C ALA A 83 12.04 4.39 6.89
N GLN A 84 12.88 4.05 7.86
CA GLN A 84 14.17 3.40 7.58
C GLN A 84 13.98 2.04 6.93
N ARG A 85 13.02 1.27 7.40
CA ARG A 85 12.73 -0.04 6.80
C ARG A 85 12.27 0.08 5.36
N ILE A 86 11.45 1.08 5.07
CA ILE A 86 11.00 1.33 3.71
C ILE A 86 12.17 1.75 2.83
N VAL A 87 13.01 2.66 3.28
CA VAL A 87 14.16 3.14 2.51
C VAL A 87 15.13 2.01 2.19
N VAL A 88 15.34 1.09 3.14
CA VAL A 88 16.22 -0.06 2.92
C VAL A 88 15.68 -1.00 1.84
N ASN A 89 14.37 -1.19 1.80
CA ASN A 89 13.74 -2.16 0.90
C ASN A 89 13.33 -1.58 -0.45
N TYR A 90 13.18 -0.26 -0.55
CA TYR A 90 12.68 0.38 -1.78
C TYR A 90 13.56 1.57 -2.13
N PRO A 91 13.86 1.73 -3.44
CA PRO A 91 14.76 2.82 -3.86
C PRO A 91 14.11 4.20 -3.74
N ARG A 92 12.80 4.27 -3.74
CA ARG A 92 12.07 5.53 -3.68
C ARG A 92 10.61 5.27 -3.39
N LEU A 93 9.87 6.31 -3.06
CA LEU A 93 8.41 6.31 -3.07
C LEU A 93 7.94 7.31 -4.12
N ASP A 94 7.06 6.87 -5.00
CA ASP A 94 6.48 7.74 -6.02
C ASP A 94 5.17 8.37 -5.57
N GLY A 95 4.53 7.77 -4.58
CA GLY A 95 3.29 8.33 -4.06
C GLY A 95 2.96 7.77 -2.68
N VAL A 96 2.17 8.54 -1.95
CA VAL A 96 1.64 8.14 -0.66
C VAL A 96 0.17 8.50 -0.63
N LEU A 97 -0.68 7.49 -0.45
CA LEU A 97 -2.09 7.75 -0.14
C LEU A 97 -2.25 7.69 1.36
N HIS A 98 -2.51 8.83 1.95
CA HIS A 98 -2.67 8.95 3.40
C HIS A 98 -4.15 8.88 3.76
N ASN A 99 -4.60 7.70 4.13
CA ASN A 99 -6.01 7.43 4.43
C ASN A 99 -6.27 7.23 5.92
N ALA A 100 -5.23 7.00 6.72
CA ALA A 100 -5.38 6.77 8.14
C ALA A 100 -5.82 8.04 8.85
N GLY A 101 -6.74 7.92 9.81
CA GLY A 101 -7.17 9.05 10.61
C GLY A 101 -8.23 9.93 9.97
N LEU A 102 -8.70 9.61 8.80
CA LEU A 102 -9.84 10.30 8.22
C LEU A 102 -11.12 9.87 8.93
N LEU A 103 -11.87 10.82 9.36
CA LEU A 103 -13.11 10.56 10.09
C LEU A 103 -14.32 11.00 9.29
#